data_f17406c388767f9a7a529af4ee64d4be
#
_entry.id   f17406c388767f9a7a529af4ee64d4be
#
_cell.length_a   1.000
_cell.length_b   1.000
_cell.length_c   1.000
_cell.angle_alpha   90.00
_cell.angle_beta   90.00
_cell.angle_gamma   90.00
#
_symmetry.space_group_name_H-M   'P 1'
#
loop_
_entity.id
_entity.type
_entity.pdbx_description
1 polymer ?
#
loop_
_entity_poly.entity_id
_entity_poly.type
_entity_poly.pdbx_seq_one_letter_code
_entity_poly.pdbx_strand_id
1 'polypeptide(L)'
;MKNFLRDDFTIGSRLFLTGIGLVYLIAFISLWLQVEGLFGSEGIMPVERYFDRLAGQENPWSYILRYPSLLWLDHFLHLGNTTLHIICGTGLICSLLALFNFYRGISLFLCWLLYLSLVTLGSPFLSFQWDNLLLESGFLAIWLAGFKRRDQQLSPFILFLLYLLLFRLMFFSGYVKLASNDPVWWNLTALGLHFETQPLPHFLSWYFHQLPTIILKVSTAIMFFIELIAPLFIFLARRLRHAAGILFIAFMLLIS
;
A
#
# COMPACT_ATOMS: atom_id res chain seq x y z
N MET A 1 -22.14 17.89 16.63
CA MET A 1 -21.38 17.23 15.59
C MET A 1 -20.02 17.87 15.29
N LYS A 2 -19.87 19.21 15.36
CA LYS A 2 -18.57 19.91 15.09
C LYS A 2 -17.45 19.63 16.11
N ASN A 3 -17.74 19.44 17.40
CA ASN A 3 -16.71 19.21 18.44
C ASN A 3 -16.24 17.75 18.50
N PHE A 4 -17.01 16.81 17.95
CA PHE A 4 -16.70 15.38 17.96
C PHE A 4 -15.53 14.99 17.01
N LEU A 5 -15.29 15.79 15.99
CA LEU A 5 -14.25 15.53 14.97
C LEU A 5 -12.89 16.21 15.28
N ARG A 6 -12.82 17.07 16.29
CA ARG A 6 -11.69 18.01 16.42
C ARG A 6 -10.49 17.47 17.21
N ASP A 7 -10.71 16.76 18.30
CA ASP A 7 -9.61 16.36 19.19
C ASP A 7 -9.15 14.90 19.03
N ASP A 8 -10.07 14.00 18.75
CA ASP A 8 -9.77 12.56 18.68
C ASP A 8 -9.00 12.15 17.40
N PHE A 9 -9.13 12.89 16.30
CA PHE A 9 -8.47 12.56 15.04
C PHE A 9 -7.11 13.23 14.85
N THR A 10 -6.72 14.18 15.69
CA THR A 10 -5.44 14.90 15.55
C THR A 10 -4.25 13.95 15.78
N ILE A 11 -4.33 13.12 16.81
CA ILE A 11 -3.28 12.12 17.11
C ILE A 11 -3.28 11.04 16.05
N GLY A 12 -4.44 10.48 15.69
CA GLY A 12 -4.58 9.44 14.67
C GLY A 12 -4.07 9.89 13.31
N SER A 13 -4.39 11.11 12.88
CA SER A 13 -3.89 11.64 11.60
C SER A 13 -2.38 11.88 11.62
N ARG A 14 -1.81 12.35 12.74
CA ARG A 14 -0.35 12.49 12.87
C ARG A 14 0.34 11.15 12.79
N LEU A 15 -0.14 10.13 13.50
CA LEU A 15 0.40 8.77 13.46
C LEU A 15 0.29 8.18 12.06
N PHE A 16 -0.86 8.32 11.40
CA PHE A 16 -1.06 7.86 10.03
C PHE A 16 -0.07 8.52 9.06
N LEU A 17 0.06 9.84 9.08
CA LEU A 17 0.97 10.57 8.20
C LEU A 17 2.44 10.23 8.48
N THR A 18 2.82 10.00 9.73
CA THR A 18 4.16 9.56 10.10
C THR A 18 4.40 8.12 9.63
N GLY A 19 3.39 7.25 9.80
CA GLY A 19 3.44 5.87 9.30
C GLY A 19 3.59 5.78 7.79
N ILE A 20 2.84 6.58 7.02
CA ILE A 20 2.98 6.64 5.56
C ILE A 20 4.38 7.13 5.15
N GLY A 21 4.93 8.15 5.82
CA GLY A 21 6.31 8.60 5.59
C GLY A 21 7.33 7.50 5.85
N LEU A 22 7.15 6.71 6.91
CA LEU A 22 8.00 5.57 7.23
C LEU A 22 7.89 4.45 6.17
N VAL A 23 6.68 4.13 5.73
CA VAL A 23 6.45 3.10 4.69
C VAL A 23 7.11 3.51 3.37
N TYR A 24 6.97 4.79 2.94
CA TYR A 24 7.70 5.29 1.77
C TYR A 24 9.21 5.19 1.94
N LEU A 25 9.73 5.54 3.13
CA LEU A 25 11.17 5.41 3.43
C LEU A 25 11.65 3.98 3.23
N ILE A 26 10.96 3.01 3.81
CA ILE A 26 11.29 1.58 3.68
C ILE A 26 11.17 1.14 2.21
N ALA A 27 10.11 1.54 1.51
CA ALA A 27 9.89 1.19 0.10
C ALA A 27 11.02 1.71 -0.80
N PHE A 28 11.44 2.98 -0.64
CA PHE A 28 12.54 3.55 -1.43
C PHE A 28 13.89 2.93 -1.09
N ILE A 29 14.19 2.66 0.19
CA ILE A 29 15.44 1.98 0.59
C ILE A 29 15.47 0.58 0.00
N SER A 30 14.42 -0.21 0.20
CA SER A 30 14.33 -1.58 -0.28
C SER A 30 14.50 -1.66 -1.80
N LEU A 31 13.84 -0.77 -2.53
CA LEU A 31 13.94 -0.74 -3.97
C LEU A 31 15.31 -0.26 -4.43
N TRP A 32 15.88 0.77 -3.80
CA TRP A 32 17.19 1.31 -4.19
C TRP A 32 18.31 0.29 -4.12
N LEU A 33 18.28 -0.61 -3.13
CA LEU A 33 19.28 -1.67 -2.97
C LEU A 33 19.27 -2.69 -4.12
N GLN A 34 18.18 -2.80 -4.86
CA GLN A 34 18.00 -3.81 -5.90
C GLN A 34 17.61 -3.22 -7.27
N VAL A 35 17.51 -1.90 -7.39
CA VAL A 35 16.95 -1.22 -8.57
C VAL A 35 17.74 -1.50 -9.85
N GLU A 36 19.06 -1.55 -9.79
CA GLU A 36 19.89 -1.88 -10.96
C GLU A 36 19.70 -3.32 -11.42
N GLY A 37 19.67 -4.28 -10.50
CA GLY A 37 19.45 -5.68 -10.83
C GLY A 37 18.06 -5.96 -11.40
N LEU A 38 17.06 -5.15 -11.04
CA LEU A 38 15.70 -5.30 -11.53
C LEU A 38 15.47 -4.52 -12.83
N PHE A 39 15.82 -3.23 -12.87
CA PHE A 39 15.39 -2.27 -13.89
C PHE A 39 16.53 -1.62 -14.66
N GLY A 40 17.77 -1.79 -14.20
CA GLY A 40 18.95 -1.25 -14.87
C GLY A 40 19.15 -1.82 -16.27
N SER A 41 20.06 -1.22 -17.03
CA SER A 41 20.35 -1.60 -18.43
C SER A 41 20.71 -3.09 -18.61
N GLU A 42 21.37 -3.70 -17.63
CA GLU A 42 21.69 -5.13 -17.56
C GLU A 42 20.82 -5.90 -16.55
N GLY A 43 19.75 -5.26 -16.07
CA GLY A 43 18.82 -5.86 -15.13
C GLY A 43 17.89 -6.90 -15.75
N ILE A 44 17.08 -7.55 -14.92
CA ILE A 44 16.10 -8.57 -15.34
C ILE A 44 15.08 -7.98 -16.32
N MET A 45 14.60 -6.75 -16.06
CA MET A 45 13.65 -6.03 -16.91
C MET A 45 14.11 -4.58 -17.14
N PRO A 46 15.04 -4.34 -18.07
CA PRO A 46 15.53 -3.00 -18.34
C PRO A 46 14.42 -2.04 -18.77
N VAL A 47 14.36 -0.85 -18.14
CA VAL A 47 13.37 0.18 -18.46
C VAL A 47 13.46 0.62 -19.92
N GLU A 48 14.65 0.68 -20.48
CA GLU A 48 14.90 1.04 -21.90
C GLU A 48 14.14 0.11 -22.84
N ARG A 49 14.19 -1.22 -22.61
CA ARG A 49 13.46 -2.19 -23.44
C ARG A 49 11.95 -2.03 -23.35
N TYR A 50 11.47 -1.51 -22.23
CA TYR A 50 10.03 -1.20 -22.07
C TYR A 50 9.65 0.00 -22.93
N PHE A 51 10.48 1.04 -22.95
CA PHE A 51 10.27 2.20 -23.81
C PHE A 51 10.35 1.85 -25.30
N ASP A 52 11.33 1.05 -25.72
CA ASP A 52 11.49 0.61 -27.12
C ASP A 52 10.26 -0.14 -27.63
N ARG A 53 9.68 -1.02 -26.80
CA ARG A 53 8.44 -1.74 -27.16
C ARG A 53 7.25 -0.81 -27.33
N LEU A 54 7.17 0.24 -26.53
CA LEU A 54 6.09 1.22 -26.63
C LEU A 54 6.29 2.17 -27.80
N ALA A 55 7.50 2.67 -28.03
CA ALA A 55 7.81 3.66 -29.06
C ALA A 55 7.54 3.15 -30.49
N GLY A 56 7.51 1.83 -30.71
CA GLY A 56 7.20 1.23 -32.02
C GLY A 56 5.74 1.16 -32.39
N GLN A 57 4.78 1.51 -31.53
CA GLN A 57 3.39 1.18 -31.75
C GLN A 57 2.44 2.35 -32.05
N GLU A 58 2.64 3.57 -31.52
CA GLU A 58 1.74 4.74 -31.68
C GLU A 58 2.41 6.09 -31.35
N ASN A 59 1.60 7.18 -31.29
CA ASN A 59 2.04 8.53 -30.96
C ASN A 59 2.65 8.63 -29.54
N PRO A 60 3.87 9.18 -29.36
CA PRO A 60 4.55 9.29 -28.05
C PRO A 60 3.73 9.89 -26.92
N TRP A 61 2.86 10.85 -27.22
CA TRP A 61 2.02 11.53 -26.22
C TRP A 61 0.94 10.60 -25.62
N SER A 62 0.44 9.63 -26.38
CA SER A 62 -0.57 8.69 -25.89
C SER A 62 0.00 7.78 -24.80
N TYR A 63 1.30 7.46 -24.88
CA TYR A 63 1.97 6.62 -23.87
C TYR A 63 2.25 7.35 -22.58
N ILE A 64 2.69 8.61 -22.63
CA ILE A 64 2.95 9.42 -21.44
C ILE A 64 1.67 9.55 -20.61
N LEU A 65 0.52 9.70 -21.27
CA LEU A 65 -0.78 9.77 -20.59
C LEU A 65 -1.25 8.42 -20.04
N ARG A 66 -0.95 7.33 -20.74
CA ARG A 66 -1.35 5.97 -20.34
C ARG A 66 -0.43 5.40 -19.25
N TYR A 67 0.84 5.77 -19.27
CA TYR A 67 1.88 5.32 -18.34
C TYR A 67 2.60 6.52 -17.73
N PRO A 68 1.95 7.26 -16.80
CA PRO A 68 2.53 8.46 -16.20
C PRO A 68 3.75 8.11 -15.35
N SER A 69 4.94 8.42 -15.85
CA SER A 69 6.20 8.13 -15.18
C SER A 69 7.23 9.20 -15.47
N LEU A 70 8.01 9.58 -14.46
CA LEU A 70 9.17 10.46 -14.64
C LEU A 70 10.34 9.76 -15.35
N LEU A 71 10.32 8.44 -15.43
CA LEU A 71 11.33 7.67 -16.17
C LEU A 71 11.29 7.97 -17.68
N TRP A 72 10.20 8.55 -18.22
CA TRP A 72 10.20 9.08 -19.59
C TRP A 72 11.26 10.16 -19.80
N LEU A 73 11.68 10.88 -18.77
CA LEU A 73 12.79 11.85 -18.87
C LEU A 73 14.10 11.18 -19.27
N ASP A 74 14.30 9.93 -18.85
CA ASP A 74 15.48 9.15 -19.21
C ASP A 74 15.54 8.87 -20.72
N HIS A 75 14.40 8.61 -21.36
CA HIS A 75 14.30 8.44 -22.81
C HIS A 75 14.78 9.68 -23.58
N PHE A 76 14.64 10.89 -23.00
CA PHE A 76 15.09 12.13 -23.60
C PHE A 76 16.51 12.54 -23.18
N LEU A 77 16.91 12.23 -21.94
CA LEU A 77 18.17 12.69 -21.35
C LEU A 77 19.30 11.65 -21.46
N HIS A 78 18.97 10.40 -21.75
CA HIS A 78 19.91 9.27 -21.88
C HIS A 78 20.85 9.11 -20.67
N LEU A 79 20.31 9.26 -19.46
CA LEU A 79 21.07 9.15 -18.22
C LEU A 79 21.21 7.68 -17.74
N GLY A 80 20.43 6.77 -18.31
CA GLY A 80 20.45 5.34 -18.01
C GLY A 80 20.18 5.04 -16.53
N ASN A 81 20.97 4.16 -15.93
CA ASN A 81 20.80 3.77 -14.54
C ASN A 81 20.80 4.94 -13.53
N THR A 82 21.45 6.07 -13.87
CA THR A 82 21.53 7.25 -13.02
C THR A 82 20.13 7.81 -12.70
N THR A 83 19.20 7.76 -13.65
CA THR A 83 17.81 8.22 -13.43
C THR A 83 17.12 7.40 -12.33
N LEU A 84 17.33 6.08 -12.30
CA LEU A 84 16.78 5.21 -11.27
C LEU A 84 17.29 5.58 -9.88
N HIS A 85 18.60 5.83 -9.76
CA HIS A 85 19.22 6.26 -8.50
C HIS A 85 18.75 7.65 -8.05
N ILE A 86 18.58 8.59 -8.99
CA ILE A 86 18.05 9.93 -8.68
C ILE A 86 16.62 9.82 -8.14
N ILE A 87 15.76 9.02 -8.75
CA ILE A 87 14.38 8.83 -8.31
C ILE A 87 14.34 8.19 -6.92
N CYS A 88 15.07 7.11 -6.70
CA CYS A 88 15.11 6.44 -5.41
C CYS A 88 15.71 7.33 -4.31
N GLY A 89 16.84 7.98 -4.58
CA GLY A 89 17.51 8.87 -3.63
C GLY A 89 16.67 10.11 -3.27
N THR A 90 16.04 10.73 -4.27
CA THR A 90 15.12 11.85 -4.02
C THR A 90 13.89 11.39 -3.22
N GLY A 91 13.34 10.21 -3.54
CA GLY A 91 12.24 9.60 -2.80
C GLY A 91 12.60 9.34 -1.33
N LEU A 92 13.81 8.85 -1.06
CA LEU A 92 14.33 8.66 0.30
C LEU A 92 14.42 9.99 1.05
N ILE A 93 14.98 11.04 0.44
CA ILE A 93 15.08 12.37 1.06
C ILE A 93 13.67 12.92 1.35
N CYS A 94 12.76 12.86 0.38
CA CYS A 94 11.39 13.33 0.56
C CYS A 94 10.65 12.56 1.66
N SER A 95 10.85 11.25 1.78
CA SER A 95 10.23 10.44 2.85
C SER A 95 10.76 10.81 4.24
N LEU A 96 12.04 11.11 4.39
CA LEU A 96 12.62 11.64 5.61
C LEU A 96 12.03 13.01 5.97
N LEU A 97 11.90 13.93 5.00
CA LEU A 97 11.28 15.23 5.22
C LEU A 97 9.80 15.08 5.66
N ALA A 98 9.06 14.14 5.06
CA ALA A 98 7.68 13.84 5.45
C ALA A 98 7.60 13.26 6.87
N LEU A 99 8.52 12.36 7.24
CA LEU A 99 8.62 11.75 8.55
C LEU A 99 8.85 12.80 9.64
N PHE A 100 9.80 13.72 9.41
CA PHE A 100 10.11 14.81 10.34
C PHE A 100 9.16 16.01 10.24
N ASN A 101 8.05 15.87 9.53
CA ASN A 101 7.03 16.92 9.38
C ASN A 101 7.53 18.22 8.71
N PHE A 102 8.54 18.11 7.86
CA PHE A 102 9.06 19.25 7.12
C PHE A 102 8.36 19.34 5.76
N TYR A 103 7.55 20.40 5.56
CA TYR A 103 6.69 20.55 4.36
C TYR A 103 5.95 19.25 3.98
N ARG A 104 5.38 18.58 4.97
CA ARG A 104 4.84 17.21 4.87
C ARG A 104 3.96 16.95 3.66
N GLY A 105 3.06 17.88 3.30
CA GLY A 105 2.18 17.72 2.15
C GLY A 105 2.94 17.69 0.82
N ILE A 106 3.91 18.58 0.64
CA ILE A 106 4.76 18.63 -0.56
C ILE A 106 5.68 17.40 -0.60
N SER A 107 6.26 17.03 0.54
CA SER A 107 7.15 15.86 0.63
C SER A 107 6.41 14.57 0.30
N LEU A 108 5.19 14.38 0.81
CA LEU A 108 4.34 13.23 0.47
C LEU A 108 3.89 13.23 -0.98
N PHE A 109 3.59 14.41 -1.56
CA PHE A 109 3.29 14.52 -2.99
C PHE A 109 4.46 14.06 -3.86
N LEU A 110 5.68 14.48 -3.53
CA LEU A 110 6.88 14.06 -4.24
C LEU A 110 7.14 12.56 -4.06
N CYS A 111 7.02 12.02 -2.84
CA CYS A 111 7.11 10.57 -2.61
C CYS A 111 6.10 9.81 -3.48
N TRP A 112 4.86 10.24 -3.50
CA TRP A 112 3.80 9.64 -4.29
C TRP A 112 4.10 9.66 -5.79
N LEU A 113 4.53 10.81 -6.32
CA LEU A 113 4.85 11.00 -7.74
C LEU A 113 6.04 10.13 -8.17
N LEU A 114 7.11 10.11 -7.36
CA LEU A 114 8.30 9.31 -7.60
C LEU A 114 7.98 7.82 -7.54
N TYR A 115 7.20 7.39 -6.54
CA TYR A 115 6.82 6.00 -6.39
C TYR A 115 5.85 5.53 -7.49
N LEU A 116 4.89 6.38 -7.87
CA LEU A 116 4.02 6.13 -9.03
C LEU A 116 4.85 5.90 -10.31
N SER A 117 5.89 6.70 -10.50
CA SER A 117 6.78 6.58 -11.65
C SER A 117 7.48 5.22 -11.72
N LEU A 118 7.89 4.69 -10.56
CA LEU A 118 8.53 3.37 -10.47
C LEU A 118 7.50 2.23 -10.64
N VAL A 119 6.35 2.33 -10.00
CA VAL A 119 5.28 1.31 -10.07
C VAL A 119 4.73 1.18 -11.49
N THR A 120 4.54 2.30 -12.20
CA THR A 120 3.97 2.31 -13.55
C THR A 120 4.76 1.47 -14.55
N LEU A 121 6.09 1.47 -14.43
CA LEU A 121 7.00 0.73 -15.32
C LEU A 121 7.62 -0.50 -14.64
N GLY A 122 7.40 -0.67 -13.35
CA GLY A 122 8.02 -1.71 -12.52
C GLY A 122 7.34 -3.07 -12.53
N SER A 123 6.34 -3.30 -13.39
CA SER A 123 5.68 -4.61 -13.51
C SER A 123 6.65 -5.65 -14.09
N PRO A 124 6.68 -6.89 -13.54
CA PRO A 124 5.79 -7.45 -12.50
C PRO A 124 6.24 -7.20 -11.05
N PHE A 125 7.43 -6.63 -10.81
CA PHE A 125 8.04 -6.53 -9.47
C PHE A 125 7.33 -5.53 -8.53
N LEU A 126 6.70 -4.50 -9.08
CA LEU A 126 5.98 -3.45 -8.36
C LEU A 126 4.48 -3.43 -8.72
N SER A 127 3.88 -4.58 -8.99
CA SER A 127 2.45 -4.69 -9.33
C SER A 127 1.60 -5.34 -8.24
N PHE A 128 2.15 -5.46 -7.04
CA PHE A 128 1.47 -6.11 -5.92
C PHE A 128 0.44 -5.19 -5.26
N GLN A 129 -0.44 -5.81 -4.49
CA GLN A 129 -1.52 -5.10 -3.80
C GLN A 129 -0.99 -4.01 -2.84
N TRP A 130 0.13 -4.25 -2.17
CA TRP A 130 0.74 -3.27 -1.25
C TRP A 130 1.30 -2.03 -1.96
N ASP A 131 1.83 -2.16 -3.18
CA ASP A 131 2.30 -1.02 -3.98
C ASP A 131 1.12 -0.11 -4.34
N ASN A 132 0.03 -0.70 -4.82
CA ASN A 132 -1.19 0.04 -5.13
C ASN A 132 -1.81 0.66 -3.87
N LEU A 133 -1.82 -0.07 -2.73
CA LEU A 133 -2.32 0.44 -1.46
C LEU A 133 -1.47 1.62 -0.95
N LEU A 134 -0.14 1.57 -1.13
CA LEU A 134 0.75 2.68 -0.78
C LEU A 134 0.47 3.91 -1.63
N LEU A 135 0.24 3.74 -2.93
CA LEU A 135 -0.13 4.84 -3.83
C LEU A 135 -1.49 5.45 -3.46
N GLU A 136 -2.52 4.64 -3.21
CA GLU A 136 -3.85 5.13 -2.83
C GLU A 136 -3.85 5.82 -1.47
N SER A 137 -3.25 5.19 -0.45
CA SER A 137 -3.15 5.76 0.89
C SER A 137 -2.25 7.01 0.91
N GLY A 138 -1.17 7.00 0.14
CA GLY A 138 -0.27 8.13 -0.05
C GLY A 138 -0.97 9.32 -0.70
N PHE A 139 -1.77 9.08 -1.74
CA PHE A 139 -2.58 10.14 -2.36
C PHE A 139 -3.54 10.80 -1.36
N LEU A 140 -4.26 10.00 -0.56
CA LEU A 140 -5.14 10.55 0.47
C LEU A 140 -4.36 11.26 1.59
N ALA A 141 -3.15 10.77 1.91
CA ALA A 141 -2.27 11.38 2.89
C ALA A 141 -1.81 12.79 2.47
N ILE A 142 -1.60 13.06 1.18
CA ILE A 142 -1.27 14.40 0.67
C ILE A 142 -2.35 15.42 1.05
N TRP A 143 -3.61 15.05 0.81
CA TRP A 143 -4.75 15.91 1.13
C TRP A 143 -5.00 16.03 2.63
N LEU A 144 -4.73 14.97 3.38
CA LEU A 144 -4.82 14.98 4.85
C LEU A 144 -3.74 15.86 5.48
N ALA A 145 -2.50 15.82 4.96
CA ALA A 145 -1.39 16.65 5.43
C ALA A 145 -1.57 18.12 5.06
N GLY A 146 -2.18 18.39 3.89
CA GLY A 146 -2.33 19.72 3.32
C GLY A 146 -1.00 20.39 2.92
N PHE A 147 -1.11 21.47 2.17
CA PHE A 147 0.06 22.22 1.67
C PHE A 147 0.44 23.41 2.56
N LYS A 148 -0.37 23.77 3.57
CA LYS A 148 -0.13 24.89 4.49
C LYS A 148 0.40 24.41 5.83
N ARG A 149 1.35 25.15 6.38
CA ARG A 149 2.11 24.80 7.60
C ARG A 149 1.33 24.89 8.91
N ARG A 150 0.10 25.45 8.96
CA ARG A 150 -0.68 25.70 10.19
C ARG A 150 -2.18 25.43 10.02
N ASP A 151 -2.75 24.76 11.03
CA ASP A 151 -4.17 24.66 11.36
C ASP A 151 -5.14 24.30 10.21
N GLN A 152 -4.82 23.28 9.42
CA GLN A 152 -5.83 22.71 8.55
C GLN A 152 -6.82 21.91 9.39
N GLN A 153 -8.08 22.32 9.35
CA GLN A 153 -9.17 21.49 9.84
C GLN A 153 -9.19 20.21 9.00
N LEU A 154 -9.17 19.05 9.67
CA LEU A 154 -9.28 17.76 9.00
C LEU A 154 -10.55 17.73 8.17
N SER A 155 -10.41 17.50 6.87
CA SER A 155 -11.57 17.38 6.00
C SER A 155 -12.33 16.09 6.31
N PRO A 156 -13.63 16.16 6.70
CA PRO A 156 -14.45 14.98 6.94
C PRO A 156 -14.53 14.07 5.71
N PHE A 157 -14.44 14.66 4.52
CA PHE A 157 -14.45 13.93 3.25
C PHE A 157 -13.20 13.06 3.09
N ILE A 158 -12.01 13.58 3.39
CA ILE A 158 -10.77 12.80 3.32
C ILE A 158 -10.77 11.68 4.34
N LEU A 159 -11.27 11.93 5.56
CA LEU A 159 -11.43 10.88 6.57
C LEU A 159 -12.41 9.79 6.10
N PHE A 160 -13.50 10.17 5.47
CA PHE A 160 -14.43 9.21 4.89
C PHE A 160 -13.78 8.36 3.80
N LEU A 161 -12.99 8.96 2.89
CA LEU A 161 -12.25 8.23 1.86
C LEU A 161 -11.23 7.25 2.46
N LEU A 162 -10.55 7.62 3.54
CA LEU A 162 -9.64 6.69 4.26
C LEU A 162 -10.41 5.52 4.87
N TYR A 163 -11.58 5.76 5.45
CA TYR A 163 -12.45 4.67 5.93
C TYR A 163 -12.93 3.78 4.80
N LEU A 164 -13.28 4.38 3.66
CA LEU A 164 -13.70 3.63 2.48
C LEU A 164 -12.55 2.79 1.91
N LEU A 165 -11.32 3.32 1.91
CA LEU A 165 -10.12 2.58 1.50
C LEU A 165 -9.88 1.37 2.41
N LEU A 166 -9.95 1.56 3.73
CA LEU A 166 -9.80 0.49 4.70
C LEU A 166 -10.94 -0.56 4.57
N PHE A 167 -12.18 -0.10 4.40
CA PHE A 167 -13.33 -0.97 4.13
C PHE A 167 -13.08 -1.81 2.88
N ARG A 168 -12.68 -1.17 1.78
CA ARG A 168 -12.40 -1.83 0.51
C ARG A 168 -11.31 -2.88 0.67
N LEU A 169 -10.21 -2.54 1.32
CA LEU A 169 -9.10 -3.46 1.56
C LEU A 169 -9.56 -4.73 2.27
N MET A 170 -10.26 -4.58 3.39
CA MET A 170 -10.69 -5.71 4.21
C MET A 170 -11.81 -6.50 3.55
N PHE A 171 -12.85 -5.82 3.09
CA PHE A 171 -14.04 -6.47 2.52
C PHE A 171 -13.73 -7.23 1.23
N PHE A 172 -12.99 -6.62 0.31
CA PHE A 172 -12.65 -7.29 -0.94
C PHE A 172 -11.64 -8.41 -0.76
N SER A 173 -10.79 -8.36 0.27
CA SER A 173 -9.93 -9.49 0.62
C SER A 173 -10.76 -10.75 0.94
N GLY A 174 -11.80 -10.64 1.75
CA GLY A 174 -12.73 -11.74 2.02
C GLY A 174 -13.61 -12.11 0.82
N TYR A 175 -14.11 -11.10 0.11
CA TYR A 175 -14.97 -11.32 -1.05
C TYR A 175 -14.27 -12.13 -2.16
N VAL A 176 -13.04 -11.79 -2.52
CA VAL A 176 -12.29 -12.48 -3.58
C VAL A 176 -12.05 -13.96 -3.23
N LYS A 177 -11.80 -14.26 -1.95
CA LYS A 177 -11.65 -15.65 -1.48
C LYS A 177 -12.92 -16.46 -1.72
N LEU A 178 -14.09 -15.90 -1.42
CA LEU A 178 -15.38 -16.57 -1.68
C LEU A 178 -15.72 -16.62 -3.17
N ALA A 179 -15.43 -15.54 -3.92
CA ALA A 179 -15.70 -15.45 -5.34
C ALA A 179 -14.78 -16.33 -6.20
N SER A 180 -13.65 -16.78 -5.67
CA SER A 180 -12.72 -17.70 -6.36
C SER A 180 -13.33 -19.08 -6.61
N ASN A 181 -14.41 -19.43 -5.92
CA ASN A 181 -15.02 -20.76 -5.91
C ASN A 181 -14.07 -21.92 -5.53
N ASP A 182 -12.95 -21.59 -4.89
CA ASP A 182 -12.00 -22.60 -4.41
C ASP A 182 -12.60 -23.32 -3.20
N PRO A 183 -12.73 -24.66 -3.26
CA PRO A 183 -13.28 -25.49 -2.18
C PRO A 183 -12.55 -25.30 -0.84
N VAL A 184 -11.28 -24.92 -0.86
CA VAL A 184 -10.45 -24.71 0.32
C VAL A 184 -11.03 -23.61 1.22
N TRP A 185 -11.56 -22.54 0.63
CA TRP A 185 -12.22 -21.46 1.36
C TRP A 185 -13.60 -21.88 1.88
N TRP A 186 -14.38 -22.52 1.02
CA TRP A 186 -15.73 -22.96 1.36
C TRP A 186 -15.76 -24.06 2.42
N ASN A 187 -14.78 -24.95 2.42
CA ASN A 187 -14.62 -26.01 3.41
C ASN A 187 -13.90 -25.54 4.70
N LEU A 188 -13.52 -24.25 4.77
CA LEU A 188 -12.79 -23.64 5.88
C LEU A 188 -11.44 -24.33 6.18
N THR A 189 -10.79 -24.92 5.18
CA THR A 189 -9.50 -25.61 5.34
C THR A 189 -8.29 -24.77 4.97
N ALA A 190 -8.52 -23.51 4.56
CA ALA A 190 -7.50 -22.62 4.02
C ALA A 190 -6.33 -22.38 4.97
N LEU A 191 -6.55 -22.21 6.28
CA LEU A 191 -5.45 -21.97 7.22
C LEU A 191 -4.51 -23.17 7.36
N GLY A 192 -5.02 -24.40 7.28
CA GLY A 192 -4.18 -25.60 7.28
C GLY A 192 -3.17 -25.57 6.13
N LEU A 193 -3.67 -25.34 4.90
CA LEU A 193 -2.84 -25.22 3.71
C LEU A 193 -1.92 -23.98 3.74
N HIS A 194 -2.43 -22.86 4.25
CA HIS A 194 -1.65 -21.63 4.34
C HIS A 194 -0.37 -21.81 5.15
N PHE A 195 -0.45 -22.44 6.31
CA PHE A 195 0.73 -22.68 7.17
C PHE A 195 1.75 -23.65 6.55
N GLU A 196 1.33 -24.51 5.61
CA GLU A 196 2.23 -25.39 4.88
C GLU A 196 2.90 -24.69 3.68
N THR A 197 2.19 -23.80 3.01
CA THR A 197 2.58 -23.29 1.68
C THR A 197 3.07 -21.84 1.67
N GLN A 198 2.99 -21.11 2.77
CA GLN A 198 3.40 -19.70 2.80
C GLN A 198 4.91 -19.56 2.57
N PRO A 199 5.34 -18.64 1.68
CA PRO A 199 6.75 -18.48 1.29
C PRO A 199 7.63 -17.99 2.43
N LEU A 200 7.09 -17.16 3.32
CA LEU A 200 7.77 -16.59 4.49
C LEU A 200 6.95 -16.94 5.74
N PRO A 201 7.25 -18.08 6.38
CA PRO A 201 6.49 -18.51 7.54
C PRO A 201 6.75 -17.60 8.75
N HIS A 202 5.69 -17.16 9.40
CA HIS A 202 5.78 -16.50 10.69
C HIS A 202 6.34 -17.49 11.73
N PHE A 203 7.07 -16.99 12.74
CA PHE A 203 7.71 -17.86 13.77
C PHE A 203 6.71 -18.75 14.55
N LEU A 204 5.42 -18.38 14.59
CA LEU A 204 4.36 -19.17 15.20
C LEU A 204 3.66 -20.13 14.23
N SER A 205 3.92 -20.05 12.91
CA SER A 205 3.19 -20.82 11.89
C SER A 205 3.25 -22.31 12.12
N TRP A 206 4.43 -22.84 12.54
CA TRP A 206 4.59 -24.25 12.85
C TRP A 206 3.70 -24.69 14.02
N TYR A 207 3.60 -23.88 15.08
CA TYR A 207 2.75 -24.19 16.23
C TYR A 207 1.27 -24.12 15.86
N PHE A 208 0.84 -23.15 15.08
CA PHE A 208 -0.53 -23.04 14.60
C PHE A 208 -0.91 -24.20 13.69
N HIS A 209 0.01 -24.66 12.85
CA HIS A 209 -0.23 -25.83 11.99
C HIS A 209 -0.52 -27.11 12.79
N GLN A 210 0.05 -27.27 13.99
CA GLN A 210 -0.19 -28.43 14.87
C GLN A 210 -1.55 -28.41 15.58
N LEU A 211 -2.32 -27.33 15.45
CA LEU A 211 -3.63 -27.23 16.09
C LEU A 211 -4.63 -28.20 15.45
N PRO A 212 -5.59 -28.74 16.26
CA PRO A 212 -6.67 -29.58 15.72
C PRO A 212 -7.40 -28.90 14.56
N THR A 213 -7.78 -29.67 13.54
CA THR A 213 -8.45 -29.19 12.33
C THR A 213 -9.69 -28.35 12.64
N ILE A 214 -10.42 -28.67 13.71
CA ILE A 214 -11.60 -27.89 14.12
C ILE A 214 -11.22 -26.46 14.52
N ILE A 215 -10.08 -26.25 15.19
CA ILE A 215 -9.60 -24.93 15.58
C ILE A 215 -9.19 -24.12 14.32
N LEU A 216 -8.51 -24.75 13.37
CA LEU A 216 -8.14 -24.10 12.10
C LEU A 216 -9.39 -23.71 11.29
N LYS A 217 -10.43 -24.55 11.25
CA LYS A 217 -11.71 -24.21 10.61
C LYS A 217 -12.41 -23.04 11.31
N VAL A 218 -12.48 -23.04 12.63
CA VAL A 218 -13.07 -21.92 13.40
C VAL A 218 -12.25 -20.64 13.17
N SER A 219 -10.93 -20.72 13.14
CA SER A 219 -10.07 -19.57 12.86
C SER A 219 -10.29 -19.02 11.44
N THR A 220 -10.50 -19.88 10.44
CA THR A 220 -10.87 -19.46 9.07
C THR A 220 -12.24 -18.77 9.05
N ALA A 221 -13.21 -19.26 9.81
CA ALA A 221 -14.52 -18.61 9.93
C ALA A 221 -14.42 -17.23 10.63
N ILE A 222 -13.58 -17.11 11.66
CA ILE A 222 -13.29 -15.83 12.32
C ILE A 222 -12.60 -14.87 11.35
N MET A 223 -11.67 -15.34 10.53
CA MET A 223 -11.04 -14.55 9.47
C MET A 223 -12.10 -13.96 8.53
N PHE A 224 -13.05 -14.77 8.03
CA PHE A 224 -14.15 -14.27 7.19
C PHE A 224 -15.04 -13.26 7.93
N PHE A 225 -15.31 -13.46 9.21
CA PHE A 225 -16.03 -12.46 10.00
C PHE A 225 -15.27 -11.14 10.05
N ILE A 226 -13.95 -11.18 10.27
CA ILE A 226 -13.09 -9.98 10.32
C ILE A 226 -13.01 -9.29 8.96
N GLU A 227 -12.95 -10.06 7.86
CA GLU A 227 -12.81 -9.50 6.51
C GLU A 227 -14.13 -9.03 5.89
N LEU A 228 -15.26 -9.68 6.17
CA LEU A 228 -16.54 -9.37 5.50
C LEU A 228 -17.53 -8.59 6.37
N ILE A 229 -17.57 -8.88 7.67
CA ILE A 229 -18.58 -8.30 8.58
C ILE A 229 -18.01 -7.12 9.37
N ALA A 230 -16.85 -7.29 10.00
CA ALA A 230 -16.25 -6.23 10.79
C ALA A 230 -15.98 -4.92 10.03
N PRO A 231 -15.69 -4.89 8.71
CA PRO A 231 -15.52 -3.64 7.96
C PRO A 231 -16.77 -2.77 7.95
N LEU A 232 -17.96 -3.35 8.01
CA LEU A 232 -19.22 -2.59 8.11
C LEU A 232 -19.27 -1.77 9.39
N PHE A 233 -18.63 -2.23 10.48
CA PHE A 233 -18.61 -1.53 11.76
C PHE A 233 -17.84 -0.20 11.71
N ILE A 234 -16.99 0.01 10.71
CA ILE A 234 -16.27 1.27 10.50
C ILE A 234 -17.26 2.45 10.35
N PHE A 235 -18.41 2.21 9.71
CA PHE A 235 -19.42 3.22 9.42
C PHE A 235 -20.47 3.35 10.53
N LEU A 236 -20.41 2.50 11.55
CA LEU A 236 -21.38 2.48 12.66
C LEU A 236 -20.91 3.31 13.87
N ALA A 237 -21.52 3.07 15.02
CA ALA A 237 -21.25 3.78 16.25
C ALA A 237 -19.77 3.68 16.69
N ARG A 238 -19.27 4.72 17.38
CA ARG A 238 -17.86 4.85 17.81
C ARG A 238 -17.29 3.57 18.45
N ARG A 239 -18.06 2.92 19.34
CA ARG A 239 -17.61 1.70 20.04
C ARG A 239 -17.34 0.54 19.06
N LEU A 240 -18.24 0.35 18.08
CA LEU A 240 -18.10 -0.69 17.05
C LEU A 240 -16.93 -0.40 16.12
N ARG A 241 -16.70 0.86 15.77
CA ARG A 241 -15.56 1.29 14.97
C ARG A 241 -14.22 1.00 15.67
N HIS A 242 -14.12 1.27 16.96
CA HIS A 242 -12.93 0.94 17.74
C HIS A 242 -12.72 -0.58 17.83
N ALA A 243 -13.78 -1.36 18.04
CA ALA A 243 -13.72 -2.80 18.05
C ALA A 243 -13.22 -3.36 16.70
N ALA A 244 -13.76 -2.85 15.59
CA ALA A 244 -13.28 -3.22 14.25
C ALA A 244 -11.79 -2.89 14.07
N GLY A 245 -11.36 -1.68 14.48
CA GLY A 245 -9.94 -1.28 14.39
C GLY A 245 -9.01 -2.21 15.18
N ILE A 246 -9.40 -2.60 16.40
CA ILE A 246 -8.64 -3.55 17.23
C ILE A 246 -8.57 -4.92 16.53
N LEU A 247 -9.71 -5.41 16.00
CA LEU A 247 -9.76 -6.68 15.27
C LEU A 247 -8.85 -6.66 14.04
N PHE A 248 -8.82 -5.57 13.27
CA PHE A 248 -7.96 -5.44 12.09
C PHE A 248 -6.48 -5.43 12.47
N ILE A 249 -6.11 -4.69 13.52
CA ILE A 249 -4.71 -4.67 13.99
C ILE A 249 -4.30 -6.05 14.47
N ALA A 250 -5.13 -6.70 15.30
CA ALA A 250 -4.85 -8.06 15.78
C ALA A 250 -4.73 -9.06 14.63
N PHE A 251 -5.62 -8.96 13.64
CA PHE A 251 -5.60 -9.82 12.46
C PHE A 251 -4.32 -9.60 11.62
N MET A 252 -3.94 -8.36 11.35
CA MET A 252 -2.72 -8.06 10.61
C MET A 252 -1.47 -8.56 11.33
N LEU A 253 -1.40 -8.44 12.65
CA LEU A 253 -0.28 -8.98 13.45
C LEU A 253 -0.22 -10.51 13.47
N LEU A 254 -1.35 -11.19 13.23
CA LEU A 254 -1.38 -12.66 13.18
C LEU A 254 -0.96 -13.22 11.83
N ILE A 255 -1.13 -12.45 10.75
CA ILE A 255 -0.80 -12.91 9.38
C ILE A 255 0.53 -12.34 8.87
N SER A 256 1.18 -11.40 9.60
CA SER A 256 2.49 -10.83 9.25
C SER A 256 3.62 -11.69 9.79
#